data_ae2e31fda0947d87effd5e6faa6dcbce
#
_entry.id   ae2e31fda0947d87effd5e6faa6dcbce
#
_cell.length_a   1.000
_cell.length_b   1.000
_cell.length_c   1.000
_cell.angle_alpha   90.00
_cell.angle_beta   90.00
_cell.angle_gamma   90.00
#
_symmetry.space_group_name_H-M   'P 1'
#
loop_
_entity.id
_entity.type
_entity.pdbx_description
1 polymer ?
#
loop_
_entity_poly.entity_id
_entity_poly.type
_entity_poly.pdbx_seq_one_letter_code
_entity_poly.pdbx_strand_id
1 'polypeptide(L)'
;MPKTTVIIVTYNAMKWAERSFNSLRQSSVPLDCIVIDNGSTDGSQEFIKNSFPEVDFIQSTENLGFGKANNIGIEKAYKKGADFFYLMNQDAWLYENSIQKLLEVFESHSKQEEIGILSPMHIDGSEKLLDIFLDKYIATNFEKTRLISDLYFQNMKPFYELSFINAAHWLLPRNTIETIGGFNPYFFHYGEDVEYANRVHFHKKKVLLVPESRVVHDGKQILSKVDPAKYPDLGIETKMMNPSLPNAILLEKKSLRQSMLKNMFTGNRSRYKILQEKYRKIVKDEKTLTELRNQVKEVGLTFLNV
;
A
#
# COMPACT_ATOMS: atom_id res chain seq x y z
N MET A 1 -0.57 -21.00 -16.64
CA MET A 1 -0.82 -19.61 -16.23
C MET A 1 0.02 -19.31 -14.99
N PRO A 2 0.49 -18.09 -14.81
CA PRO A 2 1.26 -17.73 -13.62
C PRO A 2 0.39 -17.88 -12.36
N LYS A 3 1.01 -18.29 -11.28
CA LYS A 3 0.35 -18.49 -9.99
C LYS A 3 0.14 -17.14 -9.29
N THR A 4 -1.12 -16.70 -9.18
CA THR A 4 -1.49 -15.46 -8.51
C THR A 4 -2.13 -15.77 -7.16
N THR A 5 -1.60 -15.18 -6.08
CA THR A 5 -2.15 -15.32 -4.74
C THR A 5 -2.67 -13.96 -4.25
N VAL A 6 -3.95 -13.91 -3.94
CA VAL A 6 -4.60 -12.75 -3.31
C VAL A 6 -4.35 -12.79 -1.82
N ILE A 7 -3.97 -11.66 -1.24
CA ILE A 7 -3.69 -11.48 0.18
C ILE A 7 -4.65 -10.42 0.71
N ILE A 8 -5.48 -10.79 1.68
CA ILE A 8 -6.47 -9.90 2.30
C ILE A 8 -6.23 -9.86 3.80
N VAL A 9 -6.10 -8.65 4.33
CA VAL A 9 -6.07 -8.41 5.77
C VAL A 9 -7.47 -8.01 6.22
N THR A 10 -8.07 -8.76 7.17
CA THR A 10 -9.40 -8.47 7.70
C THR A 10 -9.34 -7.98 9.15
N TYR A 11 -10.20 -7.00 9.45
CA TYR A 11 -10.49 -6.55 10.81
C TYR A 11 -11.93 -6.00 10.85
N ASN A 12 -12.86 -6.79 11.42
CA ASN A 12 -14.29 -6.48 11.44
C ASN A 12 -14.85 -6.22 10.02
N ALA A 13 -14.68 -7.24 9.13
CA ALA A 13 -14.94 -7.14 7.69
C ALA A 13 -16.36 -7.58 7.28
N MET A 14 -17.24 -7.91 8.22
CA MET A 14 -18.54 -8.54 7.95
C MET A 14 -19.38 -7.81 6.89
N LYS A 15 -19.29 -6.47 6.86
CA LYS A 15 -19.99 -5.63 5.90
C LYS A 15 -19.64 -5.96 4.44
N TRP A 16 -18.40 -6.37 4.17
CA TRP A 16 -17.88 -6.52 2.79
C TRP A 16 -17.52 -7.97 2.44
N ALA A 17 -17.37 -8.84 3.45
CA ALA A 17 -16.81 -10.18 3.28
C ALA A 17 -17.49 -10.98 2.18
N GLU A 18 -18.82 -11.05 2.14
CA GLU A 18 -19.56 -11.80 1.13
C GLU A 18 -19.23 -11.32 -0.30
N ARG A 19 -19.28 -10.01 -0.53
CA ARG A 19 -19.03 -9.43 -1.86
C ARG A 19 -17.58 -9.54 -2.27
N SER A 20 -16.67 -9.24 -1.35
CA SER A 20 -15.22 -9.31 -1.55
C SER A 20 -14.81 -10.72 -1.99
N PHE A 21 -15.14 -11.74 -1.20
CA PHE A 21 -14.72 -13.11 -1.49
C PHE A 21 -15.46 -13.74 -2.68
N ASN A 22 -16.75 -13.45 -2.90
CA ASN A 22 -17.44 -13.91 -4.09
C ASN A 22 -16.83 -13.33 -5.38
N SER A 23 -16.29 -12.11 -5.34
CA SER A 23 -15.62 -11.53 -6.50
C SER A 23 -14.35 -12.29 -6.90
N LEU A 24 -13.68 -12.94 -5.95
CA LEU A 24 -12.51 -13.79 -6.25
C LEU A 24 -12.93 -15.06 -6.99
N ARG A 25 -14.06 -15.67 -6.59
CA ARG A 25 -14.63 -16.85 -7.28
C ARG A 25 -15.05 -16.56 -8.72
N GLN A 26 -15.39 -15.31 -9.00
CA GLN A 26 -15.83 -14.85 -10.33
C GLN A 26 -14.67 -14.40 -11.23
N SER A 27 -13.44 -14.45 -10.74
CA SER A 27 -12.27 -14.05 -11.52
C SER A 27 -12.08 -14.93 -12.75
N SER A 28 -11.79 -14.32 -13.92
CA SER A 28 -11.49 -15.03 -15.17
C SER A 28 -10.16 -15.82 -15.14
N VAL A 29 -9.32 -15.55 -14.14
CA VAL A 29 -8.07 -16.29 -13.91
C VAL A 29 -8.12 -17.00 -12.55
N PRO A 30 -7.49 -18.19 -12.41
CA PRO A 30 -7.45 -18.89 -11.13
C PRO A 30 -6.65 -18.09 -10.09
N LEU A 31 -7.20 -17.99 -8.88
CA LEU A 31 -6.61 -17.26 -7.77
C LEU A 31 -6.52 -18.16 -6.53
N ASP A 32 -5.35 -18.21 -5.91
CA ASP A 32 -5.24 -18.63 -4.52
C ASP A 32 -5.59 -17.44 -3.61
N CYS A 33 -6.17 -17.69 -2.44
CA CYS A 33 -6.46 -16.63 -1.47
C CYS A 33 -5.90 -16.98 -0.10
N ILE A 34 -5.17 -16.04 0.50
CA ILE A 34 -4.70 -16.07 1.89
C ILE A 34 -5.33 -14.91 2.63
N VAL A 35 -6.00 -15.20 3.74
CA VAL A 35 -6.59 -14.18 4.63
C VAL A 35 -5.83 -14.14 5.94
N ILE A 36 -5.47 -12.93 6.37
CA ILE A 36 -4.93 -12.68 7.69
C ILE A 36 -5.96 -11.87 8.46
N ASP A 37 -6.62 -12.52 9.41
CA ASP A 37 -7.56 -11.84 10.29
C ASP A 37 -6.84 -11.21 11.48
N ASN A 38 -6.99 -9.91 11.63
CA ASN A 38 -6.35 -9.10 12.67
C ASN A 38 -7.13 -9.06 13.99
N GLY A 39 -7.78 -10.17 14.38
CA GLY A 39 -8.53 -10.25 15.62
C GLY A 39 -9.95 -9.66 15.52
N SER A 40 -10.68 -9.97 14.46
CA SER A 40 -12.09 -9.56 14.28
C SER A 40 -12.98 -10.12 15.39
N THR A 41 -14.03 -9.37 15.74
CA THR A 41 -15.01 -9.72 16.78
C THR A 41 -16.46 -9.59 16.32
N ASP A 42 -16.68 -9.31 15.02
CA ASP A 42 -18.00 -9.05 14.41
C ASP A 42 -18.61 -10.26 13.70
N GLY A 43 -18.02 -11.46 13.84
CA GLY A 43 -18.44 -12.67 13.16
C GLY A 43 -17.78 -12.91 11.80
N SER A 44 -16.89 -12.02 11.34
CA SER A 44 -16.18 -12.16 10.06
C SER A 44 -15.40 -13.48 9.99
N GLN A 45 -14.80 -13.91 11.07
CA GLN A 45 -13.96 -15.12 11.14
C GLN A 45 -14.75 -16.38 10.80
N GLU A 46 -15.88 -16.59 11.50
CA GLU A 46 -16.76 -17.73 11.31
C GLU A 46 -17.39 -17.69 9.92
N PHE A 47 -17.83 -16.50 9.49
CA PHE A 47 -18.41 -16.32 8.17
C PHE A 47 -17.45 -16.70 7.05
N ILE A 48 -16.21 -16.19 7.08
CA ILE A 48 -15.21 -16.48 6.03
C ILE A 48 -14.86 -17.97 6.02
N LYS A 49 -14.58 -18.57 7.18
CA LYS A 49 -14.23 -19.99 7.29
C LYS A 49 -15.33 -20.92 6.79
N ASN A 50 -16.59 -20.59 7.08
CA ASN A 50 -17.72 -21.44 6.73
C ASN A 50 -18.18 -21.25 5.27
N SER A 51 -18.15 -20.02 4.75
CA SER A 51 -18.66 -19.69 3.41
C SER A 51 -17.60 -19.80 2.32
N PHE A 52 -16.30 -19.70 2.68
CA PHE A 52 -15.17 -19.72 1.76
C PHE A 52 -14.07 -20.69 2.22
N PRO A 53 -14.38 -22.02 2.31
CA PRO A 53 -13.44 -23.02 2.82
C PRO A 53 -12.18 -23.21 1.96
N GLU A 54 -12.19 -22.71 0.72
CA GLU A 54 -11.02 -22.69 -0.16
C GLU A 54 -9.97 -21.65 0.24
N VAL A 55 -10.32 -20.70 1.09
CA VAL A 55 -9.42 -19.65 1.55
C VAL A 55 -8.45 -20.18 2.61
N ASP A 56 -7.18 -19.89 2.44
CA ASP A 56 -6.17 -20.19 3.45
C ASP A 56 -6.22 -19.13 4.56
N PHE A 57 -6.97 -19.44 5.65
CA PHE A 57 -7.29 -18.50 6.72
C PHE A 57 -6.29 -18.58 7.87
N ILE A 58 -5.68 -17.45 8.22
CA ILE A 58 -4.78 -17.27 9.37
C ILE A 58 -5.43 -16.28 10.34
N GLN A 59 -5.63 -16.71 11.57
CA GLN A 59 -6.19 -15.87 12.62
C GLN A 59 -5.10 -15.35 13.54
N SER A 60 -5.01 -14.02 13.67
CA SER A 60 -4.22 -13.39 14.73
C SER A 60 -5.07 -13.20 15.98
N THR A 61 -4.42 -13.27 17.14
CA THR A 61 -5.04 -12.94 18.43
C THR A 61 -5.08 -11.44 18.72
N GLU A 62 -4.33 -10.66 17.95
CA GLU A 62 -4.21 -9.21 18.10
C GLU A 62 -4.18 -8.51 16.74
N ASN A 63 -4.45 -7.21 16.74
CA ASN A 63 -4.30 -6.39 15.53
C ASN A 63 -2.82 -6.07 15.29
N LEU A 64 -2.25 -6.69 14.25
CA LEU A 64 -0.84 -6.54 13.84
C LEU A 64 -0.59 -5.26 13.03
N GLY A 65 -1.65 -4.54 12.65
CA GLY A 65 -1.60 -3.48 11.65
C GLY A 65 -1.58 -4.00 10.21
N PHE A 66 -1.64 -3.08 9.24
CA PHE A 66 -1.77 -3.44 7.83
C PHE A 66 -0.51 -4.10 7.26
N GLY A 67 0.66 -3.45 7.43
CA GLY A 67 1.90 -3.91 6.82
C GLY A 67 2.36 -5.27 7.35
N LYS A 68 2.36 -5.44 8.67
CA LYS A 68 2.78 -6.70 9.30
C LYS A 68 1.88 -7.89 8.94
N ALA A 69 0.57 -7.67 8.90
CA ALA A 69 -0.37 -8.71 8.49
C ALA A 69 -0.19 -9.10 7.03
N ASN A 70 -0.02 -8.11 6.12
CA ASN A 70 0.31 -8.39 4.72
C ASN A 70 1.63 -9.17 4.58
N ASN A 71 2.66 -8.86 5.37
CA ASN A 71 3.93 -9.60 5.34
C ASN A 71 3.74 -11.09 5.61
N ILE A 72 2.91 -11.46 6.58
CA ILE A 72 2.57 -12.89 6.87
C ILE A 72 1.97 -13.55 5.62
N GLY A 73 1.04 -12.86 4.95
CA GLY A 73 0.44 -13.35 3.70
C GLY A 73 1.45 -13.49 2.58
N ILE A 74 2.31 -12.48 2.39
CA ILE A 74 3.37 -12.46 1.39
C ILE A 74 4.36 -13.62 1.63
N GLU A 75 4.82 -13.82 2.87
CA GLU A 75 5.72 -14.92 3.25
C GLU A 75 5.12 -16.28 2.89
N LYS A 76 3.85 -16.48 3.24
CA LYS A 76 3.16 -17.74 2.94
C LYS A 76 2.96 -17.96 1.45
N ALA A 77 2.53 -16.94 0.71
CA ALA A 77 2.39 -16.98 -0.74
C ALA A 77 3.73 -17.25 -1.45
N TYR A 78 4.80 -16.59 -0.96
CA TYR A 78 6.16 -16.79 -1.48
C TYR A 78 6.63 -18.23 -1.31
N LYS A 79 6.46 -18.83 -0.13
CA LYS A 79 6.77 -20.23 0.17
C LYS A 79 5.94 -21.21 -0.65
N LYS A 80 4.70 -20.84 -1.00
CA LYS A 80 3.81 -21.62 -1.89
C LYS A 80 4.14 -21.45 -3.38
N GLY A 81 5.16 -20.66 -3.73
CA GLY A 81 5.61 -20.47 -5.12
C GLY A 81 4.71 -19.53 -5.93
N ALA A 82 4.13 -18.50 -5.32
CA ALA A 82 3.41 -17.47 -6.04
C ALA A 82 4.33 -16.70 -7.01
N ASP A 83 3.88 -16.46 -8.24
CA ASP A 83 4.52 -15.61 -9.23
C ASP A 83 4.09 -14.16 -9.06
N PHE A 84 2.83 -13.96 -8.61
CA PHE A 84 2.23 -12.67 -8.35
C PHE A 84 1.53 -12.63 -7.00
N PHE A 85 1.66 -11.52 -6.29
CA PHE A 85 1.05 -11.24 -5.00
C PHE A 85 0.07 -10.09 -5.19
N TYR A 86 -1.23 -10.38 -5.04
CA TYR A 86 -2.26 -9.37 -5.18
C TYR A 86 -2.75 -8.93 -3.80
N LEU A 87 -2.33 -7.76 -3.36
CA LEU A 87 -2.81 -7.17 -2.11
C LEU A 87 -4.19 -6.55 -2.36
N MET A 88 -5.17 -6.92 -1.54
CA MET A 88 -6.53 -6.41 -1.65
C MET A 88 -7.06 -6.03 -0.27
N ASN A 89 -7.63 -4.83 -0.15
CA ASN A 89 -8.30 -4.42 1.07
C ASN A 89 -9.58 -5.21 1.31
N GLN A 90 -10.00 -5.34 2.58
CA GLN A 90 -11.24 -6.02 2.96
C GLN A 90 -12.52 -5.37 2.44
N ASP A 91 -12.48 -4.04 2.21
CA ASP A 91 -13.57 -3.20 1.71
C ASP A 91 -13.51 -3.01 0.19
N ALA A 92 -13.03 -4.05 -0.51
CA ALA A 92 -12.76 -4.02 -1.94
C ALA A 92 -13.27 -5.29 -2.63
N TRP A 93 -13.54 -5.21 -3.95
CA TRP A 93 -13.90 -6.36 -4.77
C TRP A 93 -13.47 -6.17 -6.23
N LEU A 94 -13.34 -7.30 -6.93
CA LEU A 94 -12.91 -7.37 -8.31
C LEU A 94 -14.10 -7.36 -9.28
N TYR A 95 -13.87 -6.91 -10.50
CA TYR A 95 -14.62 -7.36 -11.65
C TYR A 95 -13.94 -8.60 -12.27
N GLU A 96 -14.69 -9.38 -13.06
CA GLU A 96 -14.27 -10.67 -13.61
C GLU A 96 -12.85 -10.63 -14.21
N ASN A 97 -12.55 -9.63 -15.05
CA ASN A 97 -11.29 -9.54 -15.79
C ASN A 97 -10.23 -8.65 -15.13
N SER A 98 -10.44 -8.22 -13.88
CA SER A 98 -9.52 -7.24 -13.22
C SER A 98 -8.08 -7.74 -13.19
N ILE A 99 -7.85 -8.92 -12.66
CA ILE A 99 -6.50 -9.50 -12.53
C ILE A 99 -5.93 -9.87 -13.91
N GLN A 100 -6.76 -10.44 -14.80
CA GLN A 100 -6.34 -10.79 -16.16
C GLN A 100 -5.73 -9.57 -16.88
N LYS A 101 -6.39 -8.42 -16.82
CA LYS A 101 -5.90 -7.18 -17.46
C LYS A 101 -4.56 -6.69 -16.89
N LEU A 102 -4.31 -6.87 -15.61
CA LEU A 102 -3.02 -6.55 -15.01
C LEU A 102 -1.91 -7.50 -15.54
N LEU A 103 -2.22 -8.80 -15.61
CA LEU A 103 -1.28 -9.81 -16.12
C LEU A 103 -0.97 -9.59 -17.61
N GLU A 104 -1.97 -9.28 -18.44
CA GLU A 104 -1.77 -8.94 -19.86
C GLU A 104 -0.81 -7.75 -20.04
N VAL A 105 -0.94 -6.71 -19.22
CA VAL A 105 -0.02 -5.56 -19.26
C VAL A 105 1.38 -5.97 -18.80
N PHE A 106 1.49 -6.78 -17.74
CA PHE A 106 2.79 -7.28 -17.30
C PHE A 106 3.48 -8.10 -18.39
N GLU A 107 2.77 -9.05 -19.01
CA GLU A 107 3.30 -9.95 -20.04
C GLU A 107 3.73 -9.19 -21.32
N SER A 108 2.97 -8.15 -21.71
CA SER A 108 3.27 -7.35 -22.89
C SER A 108 4.33 -6.25 -22.66
N HIS A 109 4.70 -5.99 -21.41
CA HIS A 109 5.68 -4.95 -21.09
C HIS A 109 7.10 -5.38 -21.47
N SER A 110 7.81 -4.58 -22.26
CA SER A 110 9.15 -4.89 -22.78
C SER A 110 10.25 -5.02 -21.71
N LYS A 111 9.98 -4.51 -20.50
CA LYS A 111 10.90 -4.49 -19.36
C LYS A 111 10.17 -4.87 -18.09
N GLN A 112 9.79 -6.13 -17.98
CA GLN A 112 9.05 -6.66 -16.82
C GLN A 112 9.80 -6.46 -15.49
N GLU A 113 11.12 -6.47 -15.55
CA GLU A 113 12.00 -6.26 -14.38
C GLU A 113 11.93 -4.85 -13.81
N GLU A 114 11.51 -3.85 -14.60
CA GLU A 114 11.29 -2.48 -14.11
C GLU A 114 9.92 -2.32 -13.40
N ILE A 115 9.00 -3.28 -13.54
CA ILE A 115 7.68 -3.19 -12.90
C ILE A 115 7.81 -3.51 -11.41
N GLY A 116 7.38 -2.58 -10.57
CA GLY A 116 7.30 -2.76 -9.13
C GLY A 116 5.89 -3.04 -8.66
N ILE A 117 4.94 -2.23 -9.11
CA ILE A 117 3.53 -2.30 -8.74
C ILE A 117 2.69 -2.11 -10.00
N LEU A 118 1.71 -2.99 -10.23
CA LEU A 118 0.59 -2.71 -11.12
C LEU A 118 -0.66 -2.50 -10.28
N SER A 119 -1.40 -1.44 -10.58
CA SER A 119 -2.66 -1.14 -9.89
C SER A 119 -3.76 -0.89 -10.90
N PRO A 120 -4.97 -1.41 -10.66
CA PRO A 120 -6.13 -1.13 -11.50
C PRO A 120 -6.69 0.28 -11.26
N MET A 121 -7.67 0.68 -12.05
CA MET A 121 -8.54 1.83 -11.77
C MET A 121 -9.44 1.51 -10.58
N HIS A 122 -9.34 2.30 -9.51
CA HIS A 122 -10.20 2.16 -8.34
C HIS A 122 -11.50 2.96 -8.55
N ILE A 123 -12.61 2.27 -8.43
CA ILE A 123 -13.96 2.82 -8.47
C ILE A 123 -14.48 2.85 -7.04
N ASP A 124 -15.29 3.83 -6.67
CA ASP A 124 -15.91 3.92 -5.35
C ASP A 124 -17.01 2.85 -5.13
N GLY A 125 -17.46 2.67 -3.90
CA GLY A 125 -18.48 1.68 -3.56
C GLY A 125 -19.85 1.90 -4.23
N SER A 126 -20.12 3.06 -4.83
CA SER A 126 -21.33 3.31 -5.64
C SER A 126 -21.22 2.75 -7.05
N GLU A 127 -20.02 2.39 -7.49
CA GLU A 127 -19.67 1.96 -8.86
C GLU A 127 -20.01 3.00 -9.96
N LYS A 128 -20.10 4.27 -9.59
CA LYS A 128 -20.43 5.37 -10.51
C LYS A 128 -19.35 6.44 -10.61
N LEU A 129 -18.42 6.46 -9.65
CA LEU A 129 -17.36 7.45 -9.56
C LEU A 129 -16.00 6.75 -9.39
N LEU A 130 -14.94 7.41 -9.74
CA LEU A 130 -13.60 6.98 -9.33
C LEU A 130 -13.45 7.15 -7.81
N ASP A 131 -12.63 6.29 -7.20
CA ASP A 131 -12.18 6.50 -5.83
C ASP A 131 -11.51 7.88 -5.72
N ILE A 132 -11.92 8.69 -4.74
CA ILE A 132 -11.47 10.07 -4.59
C ILE A 132 -9.94 10.18 -4.38
N PHE A 133 -9.30 9.16 -3.82
CA PHE A 133 -7.85 9.14 -3.67
C PHE A 133 -7.16 8.87 -5.01
N LEU A 134 -7.74 7.97 -5.83
CA LEU A 134 -7.23 7.74 -7.18
C LEU A 134 -7.31 9.01 -8.03
N ASP A 135 -8.43 9.72 -8.00
CA ASP A 135 -8.59 11.02 -8.67
C ASP A 135 -7.46 11.99 -8.28
N LYS A 136 -7.17 12.08 -6.98
CA LYS A 136 -6.07 12.88 -6.47
C LYS A 136 -4.70 12.43 -6.99
N TYR A 137 -4.44 11.11 -7.04
CA TYR A 137 -3.16 10.60 -7.54
C TYR A 137 -2.98 10.88 -9.03
N ILE A 138 -4.04 10.73 -9.83
CA ILE A 138 -4.02 11.10 -11.25
C ILE A 138 -3.76 12.60 -11.41
N ALA A 139 -4.47 13.44 -10.65
CA ALA A 139 -4.32 14.91 -10.71
C ALA A 139 -2.90 15.37 -10.33
N THR A 140 -2.26 14.73 -9.35
CA THR A 140 -0.88 15.08 -8.97
C THR A 140 0.18 14.64 -9.99
N ASN A 141 -0.16 13.77 -10.93
CA ASN A 141 0.72 13.27 -11.99
C ASN A 141 0.34 13.77 -13.39
N PHE A 142 -0.56 14.75 -13.52
CA PHE A 142 -1.13 15.17 -14.80
C PHE A 142 -0.09 15.58 -15.87
N GLU A 143 1.00 16.21 -15.46
CA GLU A 143 2.07 16.64 -16.39
C GLU A 143 2.78 15.45 -17.04
N LYS A 144 2.90 14.33 -16.32
CA LYS A 144 3.59 13.14 -16.79
C LYS A 144 2.66 12.19 -17.56
N THR A 145 1.45 11.97 -17.02
CA THR A 145 0.59 10.92 -17.52
C THR A 145 -0.26 11.36 -18.70
N ARG A 146 -0.82 12.57 -18.68
CA ARG A 146 -1.83 13.05 -19.64
C ARG A 146 -3.08 12.14 -19.71
N LEU A 147 -3.32 11.31 -18.68
CA LEU A 147 -4.39 10.31 -18.68
C LEU A 147 -5.77 10.91 -18.95
N ILE A 148 -6.10 12.05 -18.35
CA ILE A 148 -7.39 12.73 -18.58
C ILE A 148 -7.54 13.17 -20.04
N SER A 149 -6.48 13.66 -20.67
CA SER A 149 -6.48 14.03 -22.10
C SER A 149 -6.68 12.79 -22.97
N ASP A 150 -5.95 11.71 -22.67
CA ASP A 150 -6.03 10.47 -23.43
C ASP A 150 -7.43 9.82 -23.28
N LEU A 151 -8.03 9.90 -22.08
CA LEU A 151 -9.40 9.48 -21.84
C LEU A 151 -10.42 10.29 -22.66
N TYR A 152 -10.30 11.63 -22.64
CA TYR A 152 -11.21 12.52 -23.37
C TYR A 152 -11.16 12.29 -24.89
N PHE A 153 -9.96 12.06 -25.44
CA PHE A 153 -9.77 11.80 -26.87
C PHE A 153 -9.84 10.31 -27.24
N GLN A 154 -10.25 9.44 -26.32
CA GLN A 154 -10.37 7.99 -26.53
C GLN A 154 -9.07 7.33 -27.04
N ASN A 155 -7.93 7.83 -26.58
CA ASN A 155 -6.60 7.37 -26.96
C ASN A 155 -5.84 6.83 -25.72
N MET A 156 -6.49 5.96 -24.97
CA MET A 156 -5.97 5.38 -23.74
C MET A 156 -4.75 4.50 -24.01
N LYS A 157 -3.70 4.67 -23.19
CA LYS A 157 -2.53 3.80 -23.21
C LYS A 157 -2.80 2.54 -22.38
N PRO A 158 -2.07 1.44 -22.62
CA PRO A 158 -2.19 0.23 -21.82
C PRO A 158 -1.90 0.46 -20.34
N PHE A 159 -1.01 1.39 -20.03
CA PHE A 159 -0.66 1.79 -18.66
C PHE A 159 -0.16 3.22 -18.58
N TYR A 160 -0.18 3.76 -17.37
CA TYR A 160 0.38 5.07 -17.01
C TYR A 160 1.27 4.94 -15.78
N GLU A 161 2.44 5.58 -15.81
CA GLU A 161 3.35 5.61 -14.68
C GLU A 161 2.90 6.69 -13.68
N LEU A 162 2.67 6.30 -12.43
CA LEU A 162 2.36 7.20 -11.33
C LEU A 162 3.49 7.22 -10.31
N SER A 163 3.59 8.31 -9.54
CA SER A 163 4.52 8.38 -8.42
C SER A 163 4.02 7.57 -7.21
N PHE A 164 2.71 7.43 -7.07
CA PHE A 164 2.08 6.73 -5.94
C PHE A 164 0.63 6.37 -6.27
N ILE A 165 0.20 5.25 -5.74
CA ILE A 165 -1.18 4.82 -5.58
C ILE A 165 -1.27 4.03 -4.28
N ASN A 166 -2.38 4.09 -3.53
CA ASN A 166 -2.52 3.38 -2.26
C ASN A 166 -2.61 1.85 -2.44
N ALA A 167 -2.27 1.11 -1.40
CA ALA A 167 -2.21 -0.35 -1.40
C ALA A 167 -3.58 -1.04 -1.28
N ALA A 168 -4.67 -0.38 -1.68
CA ALA A 168 -5.99 -1.02 -1.69
C ALA A 168 -6.07 -2.17 -2.71
N HIS A 169 -5.33 -2.03 -3.83
CA HIS A 169 -5.23 -3.02 -4.89
C HIS A 169 -3.84 -2.94 -5.56
N TRP A 170 -2.92 -3.81 -5.18
CA TRP A 170 -1.60 -3.90 -5.81
C TRP A 170 -1.33 -5.31 -6.32
N LEU A 171 -0.96 -5.44 -7.57
CA LEU A 171 -0.31 -6.64 -8.09
C LEU A 171 1.19 -6.44 -8.04
N LEU A 172 1.87 -7.25 -7.24
CA LEU A 172 3.32 -7.24 -7.06
C LEU A 172 3.90 -8.48 -7.75
N PRO A 173 4.73 -8.32 -8.80
CA PRO A 173 5.48 -9.44 -9.37
C PRO A 173 6.45 -10.04 -8.34
N ARG A 174 6.74 -11.33 -8.43
CA ARG A 174 7.70 -12.02 -7.55
C ARG A 174 9.05 -11.30 -7.46
N ASN A 175 9.55 -10.82 -8.59
CA ASN A 175 10.80 -10.05 -8.64
C ASN A 175 10.72 -8.76 -7.79
N THR A 176 9.55 -8.16 -7.60
CA THR A 176 9.38 -7.01 -6.70
C THR A 176 9.59 -7.43 -5.25
N ILE A 177 8.99 -8.55 -4.83
CA ILE A 177 9.19 -9.09 -3.49
C ILE A 177 10.65 -9.46 -3.26
N GLU A 178 11.30 -10.09 -4.23
CA GLU A 178 12.72 -10.48 -4.15
C GLU A 178 13.69 -9.29 -4.14
N THR A 179 13.26 -8.14 -4.69
CA THR A 179 14.08 -6.92 -4.73
C THR A 179 13.87 -6.03 -3.51
N ILE A 180 12.61 -5.88 -3.08
CA ILE A 180 12.18 -4.85 -2.12
C ILE A 180 11.79 -5.46 -0.77
N GLY A 181 11.33 -6.71 -0.78
CA GLY A 181 10.81 -7.38 0.41
C GLY A 181 9.36 -7.01 0.72
N GLY A 182 9.02 -7.10 2.00
CA GLY A 182 7.70 -6.77 2.56
C GLY A 182 7.58 -5.32 3.02
N PHE A 183 6.47 -5.04 3.70
CA PHE A 183 6.22 -3.74 4.33
C PHE A 183 7.13 -3.51 5.54
N ASN A 184 7.52 -2.26 5.75
CA ASN A 184 8.34 -1.87 6.88
C ASN A 184 7.52 -1.92 8.19
N PRO A 185 7.89 -2.77 9.17
CA PRO A 185 7.15 -2.95 10.41
C PRO A 185 7.16 -1.74 11.36
N TYR A 186 7.91 -0.70 11.03
CA TYR A 186 7.89 0.57 11.75
C TYR A 186 6.51 1.25 11.67
N PHE A 187 5.80 1.09 10.54
CA PHE A 187 4.46 1.64 10.35
C PHE A 187 3.41 0.64 10.81
N PHE A 188 2.65 1.02 11.86
CA PHE A 188 1.54 0.19 12.33
C PHE A 188 0.33 0.31 11.40
N HIS A 189 -0.04 1.54 11.05
CA HIS A 189 -1.19 1.83 10.18
C HIS A 189 -1.03 3.20 9.54
N TYR A 190 -1.14 3.29 8.23
CA TYR A 190 -0.83 4.42 7.36
C TYR A 190 0.67 4.73 7.22
N GLY A 191 1.07 5.07 6.01
CA GLY A 191 2.43 5.42 5.62
C GLY A 191 3.29 4.26 5.16
N GLU A 192 2.90 3.01 5.46
CA GLU A 192 3.56 1.81 4.98
C GLU A 192 3.52 1.69 3.45
N ASP A 193 2.41 2.09 2.82
CA ASP A 193 2.24 2.10 1.37
C ASP A 193 3.08 3.19 0.70
N VAL A 194 3.12 4.39 1.28
CA VAL A 194 3.98 5.49 0.81
C VAL A 194 5.46 5.10 0.93
N GLU A 195 5.84 4.48 2.05
CA GLU A 195 7.21 4.02 2.27
C GLU A 195 7.58 2.92 1.27
N TYR A 196 6.68 1.96 1.02
CA TYR A 196 6.89 0.89 0.04
C TYR A 196 7.07 1.46 -1.37
N ALA A 197 6.22 2.38 -1.81
CA ALA A 197 6.34 3.06 -3.10
C ALA A 197 7.66 3.85 -3.22
N ASN A 198 8.12 4.49 -2.15
CA ASN A 198 9.43 5.15 -2.12
C ASN A 198 10.58 4.15 -2.36
N ARG A 199 10.49 2.91 -1.81
CA ARG A 199 11.47 1.84 -2.09
C ARG A 199 11.38 1.34 -3.52
N VAL A 200 10.17 1.20 -4.07
CA VAL A 200 9.95 0.85 -5.49
C VAL A 200 10.75 1.80 -6.38
N HIS A 201 10.60 3.11 -6.19
CA HIS A 201 11.33 4.10 -6.97
C HIS A 201 12.84 4.12 -6.68
N PHE A 202 13.26 3.93 -5.44
CA PHE A 202 14.67 3.86 -5.08
C PHE A 202 15.37 2.71 -5.81
N HIS A 203 14.74 1.55 -5.90
CA HIS A 203 15.23 0.38 -6.62
C HIS A 203 14.94 0.42 -8.14
N LYS A 204 14.64 1.62 -8.68
CA LYS A 204 14.42 1.85 -10.11
C LYS A 204 13.26 1.08 -10.73
N LYS A 205 12.31 0.69 -9.89
CA LYS A 205 11.05 0.09 -10.35
C LYS A 205 9.95 1.14 -10.48
N LYS A 206 8.88 0.79 -11.18
CA LYS A 206 7.77 1.68 -11.55
C LYS A 206 6.47 1.26 -10.87
N VAL A 207 5.64 2.25 -10.62
CA VAL A 207 4.24 2.08 -10.23
C VAL A 207 3.39 2.37 -11.47
N LEU A 208 2.66 1.36 -11.94
CA LEU A 208 1.86 1.43 -13.16
C LEU A 208 0.37 1.36 -12.83
N LEU A 209 -0.40 2.33 -13.32
CA LEU A 209 -1.84 2.30 -13.35
C LEU A 209 -2.29 1.67 -14.67
N VAL A 210 -3.17 0.66 -14.61
CA VAL A 210 -3.71 -0.06 -15.76
C VAL A 210 -5.19 0.31 -15.95
N PRO A 211 -5.53 1.19 -16.89
CA PRO A 211 -6.89 1.73 -17.02
C PRO A 211 -7.96 0.71 -17.41
N GLU A 212 -7.58 -0.30 -18.20
CA GLU A 212 -8.49 -1.39 -18.63
C GLU A 212 -8.85 -2.34 -17.47
N SER A 213 -8.02 -2.40 -16.41
CA SER A 213 -8.32 -3.13 -15.19
C SER A 213 -9.12 -2.24 -14.24
N ARG A 214 -10.28 -2.69 -13.81
CA ARG A 214 -11.16 -1.96 -12.88
C ARG A 214 -11.45 -2.79 -11.64
N VAL A 215 -11.55 -2.12 -10.50
CA VAL A 215 -11.87 -2.71 -9.20
C VAL A 215 -12.70 -1.74 -8.39
N VAL A 216 -13.37 -2.22 -7.36
CA VAL A 216 -14.08 -1.34 -6.43
C VAL A 216 -13.35 -1.28 -5.10
N HIS A 217 -13.25 -0.08 -4.54
CA HIS A 217 -12.77 0.18 -3.20
C HIS A 217 -13.81 1.03 -2.46
N ASP A 218 -14.58 0.39 -1.56
CA ASP A 218 -15.67 1.02 -0.76
C ASP A 218 -15.13 1.74 0.50
N GLY A 219 -13.88 2.19 0.43
CA GLY A 219 -13.27 2.98 1.49
C GLY A 219 -13.99 4.32 1.71
N LYS A 220 -13.72 4.98 2.83
CA LYS A 220 -14.31 6.29 3.11
C LYS A 220 -13.83 7.32 2.10
N GLN A 221 -14.72 7.78 1.23
CA GLN A 221 -14.48 8.77 0.19
C GLN A 221 -14.35 10.20 0.78
N ILE A 222 -13.44 10.41 1.73
CA ILE A 222 -13.24 11.69 2.41
C ILE A 222 -11.75 12.00 2.53
N LEU A 223 -11.26 12.94 1.73
CA LEU A 223 -9.86 13.37 1.70
C LEU A 223 -9.29 13.89 3.03
N SER A 224 -10.13 14.27 3.98
CA SER A 224 -9.70 14.95 5.21
C SER A 224 -9.34 14.03 6.37
N LYS A 225 -9.25 12.69 6.19
CA LYS A 225 -9.29 11.77 7.33
C LYS A 225 -8.17 10.74 7.48
N VAL A 226 -6.95 11.11 7.21
CA VAL A 226 -5.93 10.71 8.21
C VAL A 226 -6.10 11.74 9.33
N ASP A 227 -6.68 11.32 10.46
CA ASP A 227 -6.83 12.23 11.60
C ASP A 227 -5.44 12.74 12.00
N PRO A 228 -5.12 14.04 11.77
CA PRO A 228 -3.79 14.55 12.09
C PRO A 228 -3.50 14.49 13.59
N ALA A 229 -4.54 14.38 14.43
CA ALA A 229 -4.38 14.19 15.86
C ALA A 229 -3.97 12.75 16.21
N LYS A 230 -4.45 11.76 15.43
CA LYS A 230 -4.11 10.35 15.64
C LYS A 230 -2.75 9.96 15.03
N TYR A 231 -2.37 10.59 13.90
CA TYR A 231 -1.12 10.31 13.18
C TYR A 231 -0.36 11.60 12.90
N PRO A 232 0.06 12.34 13.93
CA PRO A 232 0.63 13.69 13.78
C PRO A 232 2.00 13.73 13.09
N ASP A 233 2.69 12.60 13.04
CA ASP A 233 4.07 12.50 12.57
C ASP A 233 4.20 11.76 11.23
N LEU A 234 3.11 11.25 10.66
CA LEU A 234 3.11 10.39 9.48
C LEU A 234 3.94 10.97 8.31
N GLY A 235 3.75 12.23 7.98
CA GLY A 235 4.51 12.89 6.91
C GLY A 235 6.00 13.06 7.22
N ILE A 236 6.37 13.18 8.51
CA ILE A 236 7.75 13.23 8.96
C ILE A 236 8.37 11.84 8.88
N GLU A 237 7.66 10.83 9.35
CA GLU A 237 8.12 9.44 9.40
C GLU A 237 8.35 8.87 8.00
N THR A 238 7.40 9.03 7.08
CA THR A 238 7.55 8.60 5.68
C THR A 238 8.69 9.30 4.97
N LYS A 239 8.89 10.60 5.24
CA LYS A 239 10.02 11.37 4.70
C LYS A 239 11.36 10.89 5.25
N MET A 240 11.46 10.64 6.56
CA MET A 240 12.69 10.12 7.18
C MET A 240 13.04 8.72 6.66
N MET A 241 12.05 7.89 6.37
CA MET A 241 12.24 6.54 5.83
C MET A 241 12.48 6.49 4.32
N ASN A 242 12.22 7.57 3.57
CA ASN A 242 12.44 7.58 2.13
C ASN A 242 13.93 7.41 1.79
N PRO A 243 14.36 6.28 1.20
CA PRO A 243 15.76 6.00 0.93
C PRO A 243 16.39 6.96 -0.10
N SER A 244 15.57 7.56 -0.97
CA SER A 244 16.03 8.51 -1.99
C SER A 244 16.41 9.89 -1.41
N LEU A 245 16.02 10.21 -0.17
CA LEU A 245 16.35 11.49 0.45
C LEU A 245 17.62 11.38 1.31
N PRO A 246 18.77 11.92 0.87
CA PRO A 246 19.99 11.86 1.67
C PRO A 246 19.81 12.62 2.99
N ASN A 247 20.38 12.09 4.07
CA ASN A 247 20.39 12.74 5.38
C ASN A 247 19.02 13.16 5.94
N ALA A 248 17.92 12.48 5.53
CA ALA A 248 16.57 12.90 5.86
C ALA A 248 16.32 13.04 7.38
N ILE A 249 16.84 12.14 8.22
CA ILE A 249 16.73 12.21 9.68
C ILE A 249 17.44 13.49 10.22
N LEU A 250 18.65 13.76 9.74
CA LEU A 250 19.41 14.94 10.14
C LEU A 250 18.71 16.23 9.73
N LEU A 251 18.20 16.28 8.49
CA LEU A 251 17.48 17.44 7.95
C LEU A 251 16.18 17.69 8.73
N GLU A 252 15.45 16.64 9.08
CA GLU A 252 14.23 16.78 9.88
C GLU A 252 14.53 17.26 11.29
N LYS A 253 15.56 16.74 11.95
CA LYS A 253 16.04 17.27 13.25
C LYS A 253 16.42 18.76 13.17
N LYS A 254 17.09 19.18 12.09
CA LYS A 254 17.44 20.60 11.86
C LYS A 254 16.19 21.45 11.66
N SER A 255 15.24 21.01 10.85
CA SER A 255 13.96 21.68 10.61
C SER A 255 13.15 21.88 11.90
N LEU A 256 13.04 20.83 12.72
CA LEU A 256 12.36 20.90 14.01
C LEU A 256 13.05 21.88 14.96
N ARG A 257 14.38 21.88 15.05
CA ARG A 257 15.13 22.85 15.86
C ARG A 257 14.88 24.29 15.43
N GLN A 258 14.91 24.57 14.12
CA GLN A 258 14.62 25.90 13.59
C GLN A 258 13.18 26.33 13.92
N SER A 259 12.22 25.43 13.76
CA SER A 259 10.82 25.68 14.10
C SER A 259 10.62 25.92 15.60
N MET A 260 11.33 25.18 16.46
CA MET A 260 11.33 25.40 17.92
C MET A 260 11.86 26.78 18.27
N LEU A 261 13.01 27.19 17.71
CA LEU A 261 13.58 28.54 17.95
C LEU A 261 12.60 29.63 17.53
N LYS A 262 12.01 29.52 16.32
CA LYS A 262 10.99 30.48 15.86
C LYS A 262 9.82 30.59 16.84
N ASN A 263 9.27 29.47 17.32
CA ASN A 263 8.12 29.49 18.25
C ASN A 263 8.51 29.97 19.66
N MET A 264 9.76 29.80 20.06
CA MET A 264 10.29 30.38 21.29
C MET A 264 10.31 31.92 21.19
N PHE A 265 10.84 32.48 20.11
CA PHE A 265 10.91 33.93 19.89
C PHE A 265 9.52 34.57 19.68
N THR A 266 8.57 33.85 19.09
CA THR A 266 7.18 34.34 18.90
C THR A 266 6.27 34.10 20.12
N GLY A 267 6.80 33.54 21.22
CA GLY A 267 6.03 33.27 22.44
C GLY A 267 5.01 32.12 22.32
N ASN A 268 5.00 31.35 21.20
CA ASN A 268 4.08 30.25 21.01
C ASN A 268 4.52 28.99 21.78
N ARG A 269 4.32 29.01 23.09
CA ARG A 269 4.74 27.95 24.02
C ARG A 269 4.09 26.58 23.73
N SER A 270 2.82 26.58 23.31
CA SER A 270 2.11 25.33 22.99
C SER A 270 2.75 24.63 21.79
N ARG A 271 2.97 25.36 20.70
CA ARG A 271 3.61 24.82 19.50
C ARG A 271 5.05 24.39 19.77
N TYR A 272 5.78 25.16 20.58
CA TYR A 272 7.14 24.79 20.99
C TYR A 272 7.18 23.42 21.68
N LYS A 273 6.29 23.16 22.66
CA LYS A 273 6.23 21.86 23.36
C LYS A 273 5.97 20.70 22.41
N ILE A 274 5.02 20.84 21.50
CA ILE A 274 4.71 19.79 20.47
C ILE A 274 5.95 19.49 19.63
N LEU A 275 6.64 20.50 19.13
CA LEU A 275 7.86 20.33 18.34
C LEU A 275 9.00 19.70 19.15
N GLN A 276 9.12 20.05 20.43
CA GLN A 276 10.09 19.47 21.34
C GLN A 276 9.85 17.97 21.58
N GLU A 277 8.60 17.55 21.75
CA GLU A 277 8.23 16.14 21.89
C GLU A 277 8.57 15.36 20.62
N LYS A 278 8.22 15.87 19.45
CA LYS A 278 8.59 15.28 18.15
C LYS A 278 10.12 15.14 18.01
N TYR A 279 10.85 16.18 18.33
CA TYR A 279 12.31 16.14 18.29
C TYR A 279 12.89 15.08 19.24
N ARG A 280 12.39 15.01 20.49
CA ARG A 280 12.84 14.01 21.47
C ARG A 280 12.55 12.58 20.99
N LYS A 281 11.39 12.33 20.40
CA LYS A 281 11.02 11.03 19.80
C LYS A 281 12.05 10.63 18.75
N ILE A 282 12.35 11.51 17.79
CA ILE A 282 13.33 11.23 16.73
C ILE A 282 14.71 10.94 17.32
N VAL A 283 15.18 11.74 18.31
CA VAL A 283 16.48 11.51 18.95
C VAL A 283 16.53 10.18 19.69
N LYS A 284 15.45 9.82 20.38
CA LYS A 284 15.34 8.54 21.10
C LYS A 284 15.42 7.35 20.13
N ASP A 285 14.73 7.46 19.00
CA ASP A 285 14.57 6.36 18.06
C ASP A 285 15.61 6.40 16.92
N GLU A 286 16.57 7.35 16.95
CA GLU A 286 17.51 7.64 15.86
C GLU A 286 18.31 6.41 15.39
N LYS A 287 18.74 5.58 16.33
CA LYS A 287 19.48 4.35 16.01
C LYS A 287 18.60 3.39 15.20
N THR A 288 17.42 3.09 15.70
CA THR A 288 16.43 2.20 15.04
C THR A 288 16.03 2.75 13.66
N LEU A 289 15.73 4.06 13.59
CA LEU A 289 15.41 4.73 12.33
C LEU A 289 16.54 4.62 11.31
N THR A 290 17.78 4.75 11.76
CA THR A 290 18.96 4.63 10.89
C THR A 290 19.16 3.19 10.41
N GLU A 291 19.01 2.21 11.29
CA GLU A 291 19.10 0.78 10.96
C GLU A 291 18.04 0.38 9.94
N LEU A 292 16.77 0.69 10.18
CA LEU A 292 15.68 0.44 9.26
C LEU A 292 15.88 1.13 7.90
N ARG A 293 16.33 2.39 7.93
CA ARG A 293 16.65 3.14 6.72
C ARG A 293 17.80 2.52 5.92
N ASN A 294 18.74 1.86 6.53
CA ASN A 294 19.78 1.14 5.82
C ASN A 294 19.24 -0.16 5.25
N GLN A 295 18.43 -0.90 6.00
CA GLN A 295 17.78 -2.12 5.51
C GLN A 295 16.94 -1.90 4.24
N VAL A 296 16.16 -0.81 4.17
CA VAL A 296 15.32 -0.52 2.99
C VAL A 296 16.09 -0.16 1.73
N LYS A 297 17.40 0.05 1.82
CA LYS A 297 18.27 0.27 0.66
C LYS A 297 18.85 -1.02 0.08
N GLU A 298 18.85 -2.08 0.88
CA GLU A 298 19.36 -3.37 0.45
C GLU A 298 18.36 -4.05 -0.50
N VAL A 299 18.91 -4.76 -1.49
CA VAL A 299 18.13 -5.64 -2.36
C VAL A 299 17.92 -6.96 -1.63
N GLY A 300 16.69 -7.42 -1.53
CA GLY A 300 16.40 -8.71 -0.90
C GLY A 300 15.00 -8.77 -0.27
N LEU A 301 14.76 -9.86 0.44
CA LEU A 301 13.50 -10.17 1.11
C LEU A 301 13.36 -9.43 2.45
N THR A 302 13.71 -8.14 2.44
CA THR A 302 13.70 -7.25 3.62
C THR A 302 12.33 -7.29 4.31
N PHE A 303 12.32 -7.43 5.63
CA PHE A 303 11.11 -7.54 6.48
C PHE A 303 10.26 -8.80 6.29
N LEU A 304 10.77 -9.81 5.58
CA LEU A 304 10.12 -11.12 5.41
C LEU A 304 10.96 -12.23 6.05
N ASN A 305 10.29 -13.23 6.63
CA ASN A 305 10.89 -14.42 7.24
C ASN A 305 10.71 -15.65 6.32
N VAL A 306 11.37 -15.66 5.18
CA VAL A 306 11.23 -16.68 4.12
C VAL A 306 12.53 -17.43 3.87
#